data_1a73804fa1b61a8630fde2751fe11870
#
_entry.id   1a73804fa1b61a8630fde2751fe11870
#
_cell.length_a   1.000
_cell.length_b   1.000
_cell.length_c   1.000
_cell.angle_alpha   90.00
_cell.angle_beta   90.00
_cell.angle_gamma   90.00
#
_symmetry.space_group_name_H-M   'P 1'
#
loop_
_entity.id
_entity.type
_entity.pdbx_description
1 polymer ?
#
loop_
_entity_poly.entity_id
_entity_poly.type
_entity_poly.pdbx_seq_one_letter_code
_entity_poly.pdbx_strand_id
1 'polypeptide(L)'
;MTHCKLSFLLVAVLIAPLAAQSQSANPCTALAGLKIEGVELTKTALLPAGTTIPPPYPGAQGIGPLPAHCRVDGIINRRKGVDGQEFGIGFALALPETAAWNGDLMMQGGGGGNGIIAYPAGANYAGDKPALARGFAVASTDTGHKAKTGAFDFSFMRDQQAYLDFAFLANAEVAGLAKQIIATYYSKPAAYSYFVGCSTG
;
A
#
# COMPACT_ATOMS: atom_id res chain seq x y z
N MET A 1 -22.39 55.90 65.12
CA MET A 1 -21.40 54.80 64.97
C MET A 1 -21.94 53.90 63.90
N THR A 2 -21.43 54.07 62.66
CA THR A 2 -21.94 53.38 61.46
C THR A 2 -20.98 52.26 61.10
N HIS A 3 -21.41 51.03 61.23
CA HIS A 3 -20.63 49.89 60.89
C HIS A 3 -20.70 49.61 59.37
N CYS A 4 -19.56 49.77 58.66
CA CYS A 4 -19.38 49.37 57.27
C CYS A 4 -19.10 47.89 57.21
N LYS A 5 -20.00 47.07 56.63
CA LYS A 5 -19.77 45.65 56.37
C LYS A 5 -19.12 45.50 54.98
N LEU A 6 -17.85 45.05 54.98
CA LEU A 6 -17.11 44.77 53.79
C LEU A 6 -17.43 43.33 53.39
N SER A 7 -18.15 43.08 52.26
CA SER A 7 -18.46 41.78 51.72
C SER A 7 -17.32 41.38 50.71
N PHE A 8 -16.57 40.35 51.06
CA PHE A 8 -15.59 39.74 50.12
C PHE A 8 -16.33 38.79 49.19
N LEU A 9 -16.37 39.13 47.92
CA LEU A 9 -16.76 38.15 46.86
C LEU A 9 -15.56 37.27 46.54
N LEU A 10 -15.66 35.97 46.85
CA LEU A 10 -14.73 34.95 46.36
C LEU A 10 -15.10 34.59 44.92
N VAL A 11 -14.27 34.96 43.96
CA VAL A 11 -14.38 34.51 42.59
C VAL A 11 -13.64 33.18 42.49
N ALA A 12 -14.37 32.07 42.39
CA ALA A 12 -13.81 30.74 42.11
C ALA A 12 -13.49 30.63 40.61
N VAL A 13 -12.23 30.64 40.26
CA VAL A 13 -11.75 30.37 38.90
C VAL A 13 -11.79 28.86 38.67
N LEU A 14 -12.77 28.38 37.91
CA LEU A 14 -12.85 27.00 37.44
C LEU A 14 -11.80 26.79 36.32
N ILE A 15 -10.69 26.19 36.67
CA ILE A 15 -9.68 25.71 35.67
C ILE A 15 -10.20 24.38 35.12
N ALA A 16 -10.81 24.40 33.96
CA ALA A 16 -11.15 23.19 33.23
C ALA A 16 -9.85 22.56 32.69
N PRO A 17 -9.61 21.24 32.92
CA PRO A 17 -8.45 20.57 32.32
C PRO A 17 -8.61 20.54 30.79
N LEU A 18 -7.66 21.11 30.05
CA LEU A 18 -7.52 20.85 28.61
C LEU A 18 -7.22 19.37 28.46
N ALA A 19 -8.19 18.58 28.02
CA ALA A 19 -7.96 17.23 27.55
C ALA A 19 -7.06 17.31 26.30
N ALA A 20 -5.79 16.97 26.45
CA ALA A 20 -4.90 16.77 25.31
C ALA A 20 -5.49 15.64 24.45
N GLN A 21 -6.11 15.99 23.32
CA GLN A 21 -6.48 15.02 22.31
C GLN A 21 -5.17 14.45 21.76
N SER A 22 -4.83 13.22 22.17
CA SER A 22 -3.79 12.46 21.50
C SER A 22 -4.27 12.25 20.07
N GLN A 23 -3.69 12.96 19.10
CA GLN A 23 -3.85 12.64 17.69
C GLN A 23 -3.34 11.22 17.53
N SER A 24 -4.26 10.27 17.31
CA SER A 24 -3.88 8.91 16.96
C SER A 24 -3.02 9.00 15.71
N ALA A 25 -1.80 8.46 15.78
CA ALA A 25 -0.90 8.44 14.64
C ALA A 25 -1.63 7.84 13.44
N ASN A 26 -1.54 8.49 12.27
CA ASN A 26 -2.19 8.01 11.06
C ASN A 26 -1.70 6.57 10.79
N PRO A 27 -2.59 5.57 10.62
CA PRO A 27 -2.20 4.17 10.44
C PRO A 27 -1.20 3.98 9.29
N CYS A 28 -1.26 4.81 8.26
CA CYS A 28 -0.32 4.78 7.15
C CYS A 28 1.10 5.12 7.58
N THR A 29 1.28 6.15 8.39
CA THR A 29 2.61 6.53 8.90
C THR A 29 3.15 5.51 9.89
N ALA A 30 2.28 4.83 10.64
CA ALA A 30 2.68 3.76 11.56
C ALA A 30 3.29 2.56 10.82
N LEU A 31 2.85 2.27 9.59
CA LEU A 31 3.43 1.21 8.76
C LEU A 31 4.91 1.43 8.42
N ALA A 32 5.39 2.67 8.38
CA ALA A 32 6.81 2.95 8.11
C ALA A 32 7.76 2.30 9.11
N GLY A 33 7.28 2.04 10.34
CA GLY A 33 8.03 1.34 11.38
C GLY A 33 7.87 -0.19 11.39
N LEU A 34 7.03 -0.74 10.52
CA LEU A 34 6.74 -2.17 10.49
C LEU A 34 7.98 -2.98 10.09
N LYS A 35 8.31 -3.99 10.88
CA LYS A 35 9.43 -4.89 10.63
C LYS A 35 8.89 -6.28 10.35
N ILE A 36 9.17 -6.78 9.15
CA ILE A 36 8.86 -8.15 8.71
C ILE A 36 10.16 -8.74 8.19
N GLU A 37 10.48 -9.94 8.60
CA GLU A 37 11.71 -10.62 8.17
C GLU A 37 11.74 -10.74 6.64
N GLY A 38 12.89 -10.46 6.05
CA GLY A 38 13.08 -10.49 4.59
C GLY A 38 12.39 -9.35 3.82
N VAL A 39 11.71 -8.39 4.49
CA VAL A 39 10.98 -7.30 3.83
C VAL A 39 11.62 -5.96 4.13
N GLU A 40 11.89 -5.20 3.08
CA GLU A 40 12.30 -3.79 3.13
C GLU A 40 11.17 -2.91 2.61
N LEU A 41 10.55 -2.11 3.49
CA LEU A 41 9.59 -1.08 3.08
C LEU A 41 10.38 0.13 2.56
N THR A 42 10.16 0.49 1.30
CA THR A 42 10.87 1.60 0.64
C THR A 42 10.04 2.87 0.59
N LYS A 43 8.73 2.75 0.73
CA LYS A 43 7.82 3.90 0.75
C LYS A 43 6.57 3.58 1.57
N THR A 44 6.14 4.56 2.35
CA THR A 44 4.83 4.57 3.01
C THR A 44 4.31 6.00 2.97
N ALA A 45 3.23 6.24 2.25
CA ALA A 45 2.70 7.58 2.02
C ALA A 45 1.17 7.59 1.93
N LEU A 46 0.54 8.51 2.65
CA LEU A 46 -0.88 8.80 2.47
C LEU A 46 -1.06 9.67 1.22
N LEU A 47 -1.87 9.22 0.28
CA LEU A 47 -2.23 9.94 -0.93
C LEU A 47 -3.66 10.47 -0.80
N PRO A 48 -3.90 11.77 -1.14
CA PRO A 48 -5.21 12.39 -0.99
C PRO A 48 -6.24 11.86 -1.99
N ALA A 49 -7.51 12.02 -1.67
CA ALA A 49 -8.58 11.83 -2.63
C ALA A 49 -8.38 12.76 -3.86
N GLY A 50 -8.77 12.27 -5.03
CA GLY A 50 -8.54 12.96 -6.30
C GLY A 50 -7.18 12.65 -6.94
N THR A 51 -6.33 11.85 -6.30
CA THR A 51 -5.06 11.41 -6.90
C THR A 51 -5.30 10.77 -8.26
N THR A 52 -4.53 11.19 -9.26
CA THR A 52 -4.54 10.62 -10.61
C THR A 52 -3.17 10.06 -10.95
N ILE A 53 -3.15 8.95 -11.66
CA ILE A 53 -1.92 8.32 -12.16
C ILE A 53 -1.87 8.56 -13.66
N PRO A 54 -0.79 9.18 -14.16
CA PRO A 54 -0.66 9.45 -15.59
C PRO A 54 -0.63 8.14 -16.39
N PRO A 55 -1.00 8.18 -17.68
CA PRO A 55 -0.89 7.03 -18.54
C PRO A 55 0.58 6.55 -18.63
N PRO A 56 0.82 5.25 -18.63
CA PRO A 56 2.19 4.70 -18.64
C PRO A 56 2.92 4.90 -19.97
N TYR A 57 2.21 5.17 -21.05
CA TYR A 57 2.74 5.50 -22.38
C TYR A 57 1.72 6.29 -23.20
N PRO A 58 2.12 7.00 -24.27
CA PRO A 58 1.22 7.74 -25.15
C PRO A 58 0.09 6.84 -25.72
N GLY A 59 -1.15 7.30 -25.60
CA GLY A 59 -2.35 6.55 -26.04
C GLY A 59 -2.94 5.61 -25.01
N ALA A 60 -2.27 5.33 -23.89
CA ALA A 60 -2.87 4.64 -22.75
C ALA A 60 -3.80 5.58 -21.97
N GLN A 61 -4.70 5.01 -21.19
CA GLN A 61 -5.52 5.78 -20.26
C GLN A 61 -4.81 5.90 -18.89
N GLY A 62 -4.89 7.09 -18.30
CA GLY A 62 -4.54 7.30 -16.90
C GLY A 62 -5.55 6.64 -15.97
N ILE A 63 -5.21 6.55 -14.69
CA ILE A 63 -6.06 5.97 -13.65
C ILE A 63 -6.50 7.07 -12.69
N GLY A 64 -7.76 7.09 -12.35
CA GLY A 64 -8.30 8.03 -11.36
C GLY A 64 -9.46 8.89 -11.90
N PRO A 65 -9.99 9.80 -11.06
CA PRO A 65 -9.50 10.11 -9.71
C PRO A 65 -9.67 8.94 -8.72
N LEU A 66 -8.67 8.71 -7.88
CA LEU A 66 -8.65 7.66 -6.88
C LEU A 66 -9.09 8.20 -5.51
N PRO A 67 -9.66 7.36 -4.61
CA PRO A 67 -9.94 7.74 -3.24
C PRO A 67 -8.64 7.99 -2.45
N ALA A 68 -8.76 8.61 -1.28
CA ALA A 68 -7.66 8.70 -0.33
C ALA A 68 -7.21 7.29 0.08
N HIS A 69 -5.90 7.04 0.07
CA HIS A 69 -5.35 5.72 0.35
C HIS A 69 -3.90 5.78 0.83
N CYS A 70 -3.51 4.78 1.60
CA CYS A 70 -2.11 4.57 1.98
C CYS A 70 -1.40 3.79 0.88
N ARG A 71 -0.34 4.33 0.33
CA ARG A 71 0.58 3.65 -0.59
C ARG A 71 1.74 3.05 0.21
N VAL A 72 1.99 1.76 0.00
CA VAL A 72 3.13 1.03 0.58
C VAL A 72 3.89 0.37 -0.55
N ASP A 73 5.19 0.67 -0.68
CA ASP A 73 6.10 0.01 -1.63
C ASP A 73 7.22 -0.67 -0.86
N GLY A 74 7.74 -1.76 -1.42
CA GLY A 74 8.86 -2.46 -0.81
C GLY A 74 9.41 -3.57 -1.67
N ILE A 75 10.35 -4.32 -1.09
CA ILE A 75 11.03 -5.44 -1.73
C ILE A 75 11.12 -6.59 -0.72
N ILE A 76 10.76 -7.80 -1.15
CA ILE A 76 10.94 -9.05 -0.39
C ILE A 76 12.24 -9.70 -0.85
N ASN A 77 13.04 -10.19 0.10
CA ASN A 77 14.25 -10.99 -0.14
C ASN A 77 15.24 -10.32 -1.12
N ARG A 78 15.52 -9.03 -0.92
CA ARG A 78 16.53 -8.31 -1.70
C ARG A 78 17.87 -9.05 -1.62
N ARG A 79 18.50 -9.31 -2.76
CA ARG A 79 19.74 -10.03 -2.87
C ARG A 79 20.56 -9.61 -4.10
N LYS A 80 21.85 -9.95 -4.09
CA LYS A 80 22.67 -9.96 -5.30
C LYS A 80 22.61 -11.34 -5.93
N GLY A 81 22.34 -11.39 -7.22
CA GLY A 81 22.30 -12.60 -8.02
C GLY A 81 23.38 -12.62 -9.10
N VAL A 82 23.11 -13.27 -10.21
CA VAL A 82 24.04 -13.42 -11.32
C VAL A 82 24.58 -12.08 -11.80
N ASP A 83 25.85 -12.04 -12.14
CA ASP A 83 26.57 -10.83 -12.60
C ASP A 83 26.53 -9.65 -11.60
N GLY A 84 26.28 -9.93 -10.30
CA GLY A 84 26.16 -8.90 -9.27
C GLY A 84 24.91 -8.04 -9.37
N GLN A 85 23.96 -8.43 -10.22
CA GLN A 85 22.68 -7.73 -10.36
C GLN A 85 21.82 -7.87 -9.11
N GLU A 86 21.12 -6.79 -8.72
CA GLU A 86 20.16 -6.83 -7.62
C GLU A 86 18.84 -7.45 -8.07
N PHE A 87 18.35 -8.38 -7.28
CA PHE A 87 17.05 -9.02 -7.38
C PHE A 87 16.28 -8.94 -6.06
N GLY A 88 15.04 -9.31 -6.10
CA GLY A 88 14.09 -9.34 -5.00
C GLY A 88 12.70 -9.08 -5.53
N ILE A 89 11.69 -9.56 -4.84
CA ILE A 89 10.30 -9.41 -5.27
C ILE A 89 9.81 -8.01 -4.87
N GLY A 90 9.77 -7.10 -5.83
CA GLY A 90 9.21 -5.79 -5.65
C GLY A 90 7.69 -5.86 -5.53
N PHE A 91 7.12 -5.05 -4.64
CA PHE A 91 5.68 -4.99 -4.44
C PHE A 91 5.19 -3.58 -4.19
N ALA A 92 3.90 -3.40 -4.41
CA ALA A 92 3.18 -2.19 -4.07
C ALA A 92 1.78 -2.52 -3.56
N LEU A 93 1.34 -1.81 -2.50
CA LEU A 93 -0.01 -1.86 -1.99
C LEU A 93 -0.66 -0.48 -2.03
N ALA A 94 -1.98 -0.46 -2.27
CA ALA A 94 -2.84 0.68 -2.01
C ALA A 94 -3.94 0.24 -1.05
N LEU A 95 -4.00 0.89 0.11
CA LEU A 95 -4.92 0.58 1.19
C LEU A 95 -5.90 1.75 1.33
N PRO A 96 -7.20 1.59 1.01
CA PRO A 96 -8.19 2.63 1.28
C PRO A 96 -8.17 3.08 2.73
N GLU A 97 -8.66 4.26 3.03
CA GLU A 97 -8.93 4.64 4.43
C GLU A 97 -9.88 3.63 5.07
N THR A 98 -9.73 3.43 6.39
CA THR A 98 -10.47 2.38 7.13
C THR A 98 -11.99 2.44 6.91
N ALA A 99 -12.58 3.61 6.81
CA ALA A 99 -14.01 3.79 6.58
C ALA A 99 -14.44 3.43 5.15
N ALA A 100 -13.51 3.43 4.19
CA ALA A 100 -13.77 3.16 2.78
C ALA A 100 -13.42 1.71 2.39
N TRP A 101 -12.70 0.98 3.25
CA TRP A 101 -12.31 -0.40 2.97
C TRP A 101 -13.51 -1.35 3.04
N ASN A 102 -13.73 -2.12 1.97
CA ASN A 102 -14.83 -3.08 1.88
C ASN A 102 -14.57 -4.42 2.60
N GLY A 103 -13.38 -4.61 3.17
CA GLY A 103 -12.98 -5.83 3.87
C GLY A 103 -12.19 -6.83 3.04
N ASP A 104 -11.92 -6.54 1.77
CA ASP A 104 -11.33 -7.50 0.83
C ASP A 104 -9.97 -7.05 0.30
N LEU A 105 -9.19 -8.04 -0.18
CA LEU A 105 -7.93 -7.86 -0.90
C LEU A 105 -8.11 -8.27 -2.36
N MET A 106 -7.55 -7.47 -3.28
CA MET A 106 -7.33 -7.86 -4.67
C MET A 106 -5.83 -7.88 -4.98
N MET A 107 -5.30 -9.02 -5.38
CA MET A 107 -3.99 -9.13 -5.99
C MET A 107 -4.12 -8.90 -7.50
N GLN A 108 -3.45 -7.87 -8.01
CA GLN A 108 -3.42 -7.51 -9.41
C GLN A 108 -2.23 -8.19 -10.08
N GLY A 109 -2.48 -9.09 -11.02
CA GLY A 109 -1.46 -9.70 -11.84
C GLY A 109 -0.85 -8.72 -12.84
N GLY A 110 0.30 -9.06 -13.34
CA GLY A 110 1.00 -8.28 -14.35
C GLY A 110 0.70 -8.74 -15.78
N GLY A 111 1.71 -8.76 -16.62
CA GLY A 111 1.64 -9.23 -18.01
C GLY A 111 3.02 -9.23 -18.66
N GLY A 112 3.16 -9.86 -19.82
CA GLY A 112 4.46 -10.04 -20.49
C GLY A 112 5.46 -10.79 -19.61
N GLY A 113 6.70 -10.32 -19.53
CA GLY A 113 7.69 -10.83 -18.57
C GLY A 113 7.63 -10.12 -17.21
N ASN A 114 6.63 -9.30 -16.93
CA ASN A 114 6.55 -8.39 -15.79
C ASN A 114 7.80 -7.49 -15.62
N GLY A 115 8.46 -7.48 -14.46
CA GLY A 115 9.61 -6.60 -14.22
C GLY A 115 9.25 -5.14 -13.96
N ILE A 116 7.95 -4.83 -13.89
CA ILE A 116 7.39 -3.51 -13.60
C ILE A 116 6.25 -3.67 -12.61
N ILE A 117 6.25 -2.85 -11.56
CA ILE A 117 5.14 -2.80 -10.62
C ILE A 117 4.08 -1.86 -11.18
N ALA A 118 2.97 -2.40 -11.68
CA ALA A 118 1.82 -1.60 -12.03
C ALA A 118 1.25 -0.90 -10.79
N TYR A 119 0.66 0.29 -10.97
CA TYR A 119 0.00 0.95 -9.84
C TYR A 119 -1.12 0.06 -9.30
N PRO A 120 -1.18 -0.23 -7.97
CA PRO A 120 -2.14 -1.16 -7.39
C PRO A 120 -3.53 -0.53 -7.27
N ALA A 121 -4.13 -0.21 -8.38
CA ALA A 121 -5.49 0.31 -8.44
C ALA A 121 -6.51 -0.74 -8.88
N GLY A 122 -6.06 -1.84 -9.50
CA GLY A 122 -6.92 -2.85 -10.10
C GLY A 122 -7.74 -2.30 -11.28
N ALA A 123 -7.18 -1.33 -12.03
CA ALA A 123 -7.93 -0.55 -13.03
C ALA A 123 -8.42 -1.36 -14.23
N ASN A 124 -7.65 -2.36 -14.66
CA ASN A 124 -7.90 -3.01 -15.94
C ASN A 124 -8.80 -4.26 -15.85
N TYR A 125 -9.11 -4.72 -14.65
CA TYR A 125 -9.71 -6.04 -14.47
C TYR A 125 -10.98 -6.04 -13.61
N ALA A 126 -11.31 -4.92 -12.98
CA ALA A 126 -12.33 -4.88 -11.94
C ALA A 126 -13.66 -4.23 -12.39
N GLY A 127 -13.91 -4.10 -13.69
CA GLY A 127 -15.09 -3.47 -14.26
C GLY A 127 -14.85 -2.00 -14.60
N ASP A 128 -15.91 -1.19 -14.56
CA ASP A 128 -15.94 0.23 -14.96
C ASP A 128 -15.16 1.17 -14.03
N LYS A 129 -14.89 0.72 -12.80
CA LYS A 129 -14.13 1.48 -11.79
C LYS A 129 -12.95 0.65 -11.26
N PRO A 130 -11.82 1.31 -10.96
CA PRO A 130 -10.69 0.65 -10.31
C PRO A 130 -11.12 -0.05 -9.02
N ALA A 131 -10.53 -1.21 -8.71
CA ALA A 131 -10.86 -1.95 -7.49
C ALA A 131 -10.63 -1.10 -6.23
N LEU A 132 -9.57 -0.29 -6.21
CA LEU A 132 -9.29 0.65 -5.12
C LEU A 132 -10.46 1.64 -4.91
N ALA A 133 -11.08 2.13 -6.00
CA ALA A 133 -12.25 3.01 -5.93
C ALA A 133 -13.54 2.30 -5.48
N ARG A 134 -13.52 0.96 -5.48
CA ARG A 134 -14.59 0.09 -4.97
C ARG A 134 -14.32 -0.39 -3.53
N GLY A 135 -13.28 0.17 -2.89
CA GLY A 135 -12.94 -0.12 -1.51
C GLY A 135 -12.01 -1.32 -1.30
N PHE A 136 -11.52 -1.98 -2.33
CA PHE A 136 -10.54 -3.06 -2.17
C PHE A 136 -9.19 -2.51 -1.71
N ALA A 137 -8.51 -3.20 -0.80
CA ALA A 137 -7.07 -3.14 -0.70
C ALA A 137 -6.48 -3.83 -1.94
N VAL A 138 -5.52 -3.20 -2.61
CA VAL A 138 -4.96 -3.74 -3.86
C VAL A 138 -3.46 -3.93 -3.73
N ALA A 139 -2.95 -5.07 -4.20
CA ALA A 139 -1.53 -5.39 -4.25
C ALA A 139 -1.09 -5.68 -5.69
N SER A 140 0.16 -5.37 -6.02
CA SER A 140 0.83 -5.69 -7.28
C SER A 140 2.31 -6.01 -7.07
N THR A 141 2.94 -6.68 -8.03
CA THR A 141 4.35 -7.08 -7.97
C THR A 141 5.04 -6.95 -9.33
N ASP A 142 6.38 -6.82 -9.30
CA ASP A 142 7.24 -6.93 -10.49
C ASP A 142 7.66 -8.38 -10.78
N THR A 143 7.21 -9.33 -9.98
CA THR A 143 7.55 -10.76 -10.09
C THR A 143 9.02 -11.11 -9.88
N GLY A 144 9.74 -10.34 -9.07
CA GLY A 144 11.08 -10.71 -8.59
C GLY A 144 12.26 -10.13 -9.38
N HIS A 145 12.01 -9.26 -10.34
CA HIS A 145 13.06 -8.60 -11.14
C HIS A 145 12.61 -7.25 -11.67
N LYS A 146 13.52 -6.52 -12.29
CA LYS A 146 13.23 -5.27 -13.00
C LYS A 146 13.53 -5.42 -14.48
N ALA A 147 12.55 -5.15 -15.33
CA ALA A 147 12.71 -5.11 -16.77
C ALA A 147 13.67 -3.97 -17.17
N LYS A 148 14.64 -4.26 -18.03
CA LYS A 148 15.63 -3.30 -18.55
C LYS A 148 15.28 -2.81 -19.96
N THR A 149 14.69 -3.69 -20.77
CA THR A 149 14.46 -3.44 -22.20
C THR A 149 12.98 -3.44 -22.60
N GLY A 150 12.06 -3.45 -21.63
CA GLY A 150 10.61 -3.37 -21.86
C GLY A 150 9.84 -4.61 -21.40
N ALA A 151 8.58 -4.70 -21.80
CA ALA A 151 7.62 -5.68 -21.27
C ALA A 151 7.95 -7.16 -21.54
N PHE A 152 8.87 -7.45 -22.43
CA PHE A 152 9.29 -8.83 -22.79
C PHE A 152 10.78 -9.06 -22.51
N ASP A 153 11.32 -8.41 -21.48
CA ASP A 153 12.68 -8.65 -21.01
C ASP A 153 12.72 -9.91 -20.16
N PHE A 154 13.29 -10.97 -20.72
CA PHE A 154 13.51 -12.26 -20.05
C PHE A 154 14.98 -12.48 -19.64
N SER A 155 15.80 -11.45 -19.64
CA SER A 155 17.22 -11.53 -19.26
C SER A 155 17.43 -12.02 -17.83
N PHE A 156 16.46 -11.80 -16.95
CA PHE A 156 16.46 -12.24 -15.55
C PHE A 156 16.47 -13.77 -15.40
N MET A 157 16.03 -14.54 -16.42
CA MET A 157 15.97 -16.00 -16.37
C MET A 157 17.35 -16.67 -16.27
N ARG A 158 18.44 -15.91 -16.46
CA ARG A 158 19.80 -16.37 -16.17
C ARG A 158 20.06 -16.57 -14.67
N ASP A 159 19.29 -15.94 -13.82
CA ASP A 159 19.31 -16.13 -12.38
C ASP A 159 18.19 -17.09 -11.97
N GLN A 160 18.57 -18.24 -11.43
CA GLN A 160 17.63 -19.30 -11.09
C GLN A 160 16.56 -18.86 -10.10
N GLN A 161 16.93 -18.08 -9.07
CA GLN A 161 15.96 -17.63 -8.08
C GLN A 161 14.98 -16.61 -8.68
N ALA A 162 15.47 -15.67 -9.51
CA ALA A 162 14.58 -14.73 -10.18
C ALA A 162 13.61 -15.43 -11.15
N TYR A 163 14.06 -16.53 -11.79
CA TYR A 163 13.16 -17.37 -12.60
C TYR A 163 12.09 -18.05 -11.74
N LEU A 164 12.46 -18.60 -10.57
CA LEU A 164 11.51 -19.20 -9.64
C LEU A 164 10.53 -18.16 -9.06
N ASP A 165 11.02 -16.96 -8.74
CA ASP A 165 10.18 -15.87 -8.26
C ASP A 165 9.12 -15.51 -9.31
N PHE A 166 9.53 -15.35 -10.57
CA PHE A 166 8.62 -15.07 -11.68
C PHE A 166 7.61 -16.20 -11.91
N ALA A 167 8.06 -17.45 -11.94
CA ALA A 167 7.24 -18.58 -12.35
C ALA A 167 6.26 -19.05 -11.26
N PHE A 168 6.61 -18.90 -9.95
CA PHE A 168 5.89 -19.56 -8.87
C PHE A 168 5.70 -18.69 -7.62
N LEU A 169 6.71 -17.92 -7.19
CA LEU A 169 6.74 -17.46 -5.81
C LEU A 169 6.15 -16.05 -5.62
N ALA A 170 6.44 -15.12 -6.53
CA ALA A 170 6.19 -13.70 -6.29
C ALA A 170 4.74 -13.38 -5.94
N ASN A 171 3.77 -13.97 -6.65
CA ASN A 171 2.36 -13.70 -6.38
C ASN A 171 1.94 -14.23 -5.00
N ALA A 172 2.41 -15.41 -4.61
CA ALA A 172 2.10 -16.01 -3.31
C ALA A 172 2.73 -15.23 -2.16
N GLU A 173 4.01 -14.87 -2.29
CA GLU A 173 4.75 -14.09 -1.30
C GLU A 173 4.13 -12.70 -1.09
N VAL A 174 3.83 -11.99 -2.17
CA VAL A 174 3.22 -10.65 -2.09
C VAL A 174 1.80 -10.72 -1.55
N ALA A 175 1.00 -11.73 -1.93
CA ALA A 175 -0.35 -11.90 -1.38
C ALA A 175 -0.32 -12.21 0.12
N GLY A 176 0.63 -13.05 0.56
CA GLY A 176 0.86 -13.36 1.97
C GLY A 176 1.26 -12.12 2.78
N LEU A 177 2.24 -11.36 2.26
CA LEU A 177 2.68 -10.10 2.86
C LEU A 177 1.55 -9.05 2.90
N ALA A 178 0.79 -8.92 1.81
CA ALA A 178 -0.33 -7.98 1.75
C ALA A 178 -1.36 -8.27 2.84
N LYS A 179 -1.68 -9.53 3.11
CA LYS A 179 -2.59 -9.93 4.20
C LYS A 179 -2.05 -9.54 5.58
N GLN A 180 -0.74 -9.66 5.82
CA GLN A 180 -0.12 -9.24 7.08
C GLN A 180 -0.19 -7.70 7.25
N ILE A 181 0.15 -6.95 6.20
CA ILE A 181 0.08 -5.48 6.23
C ILE A 181 -1.37 -5.01 6.41
N ILE A 182 -2.34 -5.62 5.73
CA ILE A 182 -3.77 -5.35 5.87
C ILE A 182 -4.23 -5.58 7.31
N ALA A 183 -3.87 -6.72 7.90
CA ALA A 183 -4.25 -7.03 9.27
C ALA A 183 -3.67 -6.02 10.28
N THR A 184 -2.44 -5.54 10.03
CA THR A 184 -1.80 -4.49 10.84
C THR A 184 -2.49 -3.14 10.64
N TYR A 185 -2.74 -2.74 9.40
CA TYR A 185 -3.29 -1.43 9.06
C TYR A 185 -4.74 -1.25 9.53
N TYR A 186 -5.59 -2.26 9.32
CA TYR A 186 -7.00 -2.21 9.68
C TYR A 186 -7.32 -2.85 11.04
N SER A 187 -6.32 -3.41 11.74
CA SER A 187 -6.52 -4.25 12.93
C SER A 187 -7.52 -5.39 12.71
N LYS A 188 -7.61 -5.86 11.45
CA LYS A 188 -8.57 -6.88 11.00
C LYS A 188 -8.05 -7.54 9.72
N PRO A 189 -8.11 -8.88 9.58
CA PRO A 189 -7.74 -9.55 8.35
C PRO A 189 -8.73 -9.26 7.22
N ALA A 190 -8.29 -9.42 5.97
CA ALA A 190 -9.18 -9.42 4.82
C ALA A 190 -10.14 -10.63 4.89
N ALA A 191 -11.42 -10.40 4.60
CA ALA A 191 -12.43 -11.45 4.59
C ALA A 191 -12.26 -12.36 3.38
N TYR A 192 -12.05 -11.77 2.20
CA TYR A 192 -11.78 -12.49 0.96
C TYR A 192 -10.55 -11.92 0.26
N SER A 193 -9.93 -12.76 -0.54
CA SER A 193 -8.77 -12.39 -1.36
C SER A 193 -8.99 -12.89 -2.77
N TYR A 194 -8.91 -11.98 -3.72
CA TYR A 194 -9.11 -12.23 -5.14
C TYR A 194 -7.79 -12.05 -5.88
N PHE A 195 -7.54 -12.89 -6.88
CA PHE A 195 -6.49 -12.68 -7.87
C PHE A 195 -7.14 -12.37 -9.22
N VAL A 196 -6.71 -11.28 -9.83
CA VAL A 196 -7.19 -10.87 -11.15
C VAL A 196 -5.99 -10.55 -12.03
N GLY A 197 -5.89 -11.22 -13.15
CA GLY A 197 -4.78 -11.06 -14.08
C GLY A 197 -5.16 -11.38 -15.52
N CYS A 198 -4.24 -11.09 -16.41
CA CYS A 198 -4.33 -11.38 -17.85
C CYS A 198 -2.98 -11.80 -18.38
N SER A 199 -2.93 -12.72 -19.36
CA SER A 199 -1.70 -13.25 -19.95
C SER A 199 -0.85 -13.97 -18.89
N THR A 200 0.36 -13.49 -18.60
CA THR A 200 1.26 -14.06 -17.56
C THR A 200 0.94 -13.54 -16.14
N GLY A 201 -0.06 -12.71 -16.03
CA GLY A 201 -0.47 -12.19 -14.73
C GLY A 201 -1.59 -12.98 -14.07
#